data_49e063562cefa082096d61d07034b86a
#
_entry.id   49e063562cefa082096d61d07034b86a
#
_cell.length_a   1.000
_cell.length_b   1.000
_cell.length_c   1.000
_cell.angle_alpha   90.00
_cell.angle_beta   90.00
_cell.angle_gamma   90.00
#
_symmetry.space_group_name_H-M   'P 1'
#
loop_
_entity.id
_entity.type
_entity.pdbx_description
1 polymer ?
#
loop_
_entity_poly.entity_id
_entity_poly.type
_entity_poly.pdbx_seq_one_letter_code
_entity_poly.pdbx_strand_id
1 'polypeptide(L)'
;MANSSPVYDWFQERLEIQDIADDIGSKYVPPHVNIFYCLGGITLVCFLIQFATGFAMTFYYKPTVAEAYNSVEYLMTDVSFGWLIRSVHRWSASMMVLMLILHVFRVYLTGGFKRPRELTWVTGVTMAVITVSFGVTGYSLPWDQVGYWAVKIVSGVPAAIPVVGDFMVELLRGGESVGQATLTRFYSLHTFVMPWLLAVFMLMHFLMIRKQGISGPL
;
A
#
# COMPACT_ATOMS: atom_id res chain seq x y z
N MET A 1 12.97 29.92 -30.97
CA MET A 1 12.89 28.45 -30.89
C MET A 1 14.07 28.00 -30.04
N ALA A 2 13.82 27.52 -28.83
CA ALA A 2 14.89 27.01 -27.99
C ALA A 2 15.45 25.74 -28.65
N ASN A 3 16.78 25.66 -28.75
CA ASN A 3 17.47 24.50 -29.31
C ASN A 3 17.19 23.29 -28.40
N SER A 4 16.20 22.47 -28.74
CA SER A 4 15.95 21.21 -28.06
C SER A 4 17.14 20.27 -28.26
N SER A 5 17.48 19.46 -27.25
CA SER A 5 18.59 18.51 -27.42
C SER A 5 18.15 17.35 -28.31
N PRO A 6 19.06 16.75 -29.11
CA PRO A 6 18.71 15.57 -29.92
C PRO A 6 18.12 14.42 -29.13
N VAL A 7 18.48 14.30 -27.87
CA VAL A 7 17.91 13.30 -26.93
C VAL A 7 16.45 13.62 -26.61
N TYR A 8 16.13 14.89 -26.34
CA TYR A 8 14.75 15.30 -26.11
C TYR A 8 13.88 15.06 -27.35
N ASP A 9 14.35 15.44 -28.54
CA ASP A 9 13.62 15.27 -29.79
C ASP A 9 13.35 13.79 -30.07
N TRP A 10 14.32 12.90 -29.79
CA TRP A 10 14.17 11.46 -29.94
C TRP A 10 13.04 10.90 -29.04
N PHE A 11 12.98 11.34 -27.78
CA PHE A 11 11.91 10.94 -26.86
C PHE A 11 10.56 11.59 -27.21
N GLN A 12 10.58 12.87 -27.63
CA GLN A 12 9.36 13.59 -28.03
C GLN A 12 8.66 12.91 -29.21
N GLU A 13 9.42 12.51 -30.20
CA GLU A 13 8.89 11.81 -31.40
C GLU A 13 8.21 10.46 -31.05
N ARG A 14 8.63 9.79 -29.95
CA ARG A 14 8.16 8.44 -29.60
C ARG A 14 7.17 8.39 -28.44
N LEU A 15 7.21 9.34 -27.57
CA LEU A 15 6.44 9.33 -26.31
C LEU A 15 5.56 10.57 -26.12
N GLU A 16 5.64 11.55 -27.04
CA GLU A 16 4.87 12.81 -26.94
C GLU A 16 5.01 13.46 -25.55
N ILE A 17 6.26 13.54 -25.03
CA ILE A 17 6.56 13.97 -23.65
C ILE A 17 5.97 15.35 -23.36
N GLN A 18 6.03 16.27 -24.35
CA GLN A 18 5.48 17.62 -24.18
C GLN A 18 3.97 17.58 -23.97
N ASP A 19 3.26 16.75 -24.72
CA ASP A 19 1.80 16.63 -24.60
C ASP A 19 1.42 16.05 -23.24
N ILE A 20 2.20 15.08 -22.74
CA ILE A 20 2.04 14.55 -21.38
C ILE A 20 2.32 15.64 -20.33
N ALA A 21 3.40 16.39 -20.49
CA ALA A 21 3.76 17.48 -19.56
C ALA A 21 2.69 18.58 -19.55
N ASP A 22 2.19 18.96 -20.73
CA ASP A 22 1.15 19.98 -20.87
C ASP A 22 -0.19 19.50 -20.30
N ASP A 23 -0.56 18.25 -20.51
CA ASP A 23 -1.75 17.66 -19.88
C ASP A 23 -1.66 17.60 -18.35
N ILE A 24 -0.47 17.34 -17.80
CA ILE A 24 -0.25 17.38 -16.35
C ILE A 24 -0.25 18.83 -15.82
N GLY A 25 0.46 19.73 -16.49
CA GLY A 25 0.68 21.10 -16.03
C GLY A 25 -0.53 22.02 -16.21
N SER A 26 -1.43 21.72 -17.15
CA SER A 26 -2.61 22.53 -17.45
C SER A 26 -3.84 22.27 -16.58
N LYS A 27 -3.75 21.31 -15.63
CA LYS A 27 -4.90 20.95 -14.79
C LYS A 27 -5.25 22.09 -13.84
N TYR A 28 -6.47 22.57 -13.97
CA TYR A 28 -7.02 23.57 -13.06
C TYR A 28 -7.35 22.96 -11.70
N VAL A 29 -6.85 23.60 -10.66
CA VAL A 29 -7.18 23.24 -9.26
C VAL A 29 -8.31 24.17 -8.78
N PRO A 30 -9.50 23.65 -8.48
CA PRO A 30 -10.61 24.46 -8.02
C PRO A 30 -10.30 25.23 -6.72
N PRO A 31 -10.86 26.44 -6.50
CA PRO A 31 -10.55 27.29 -5.34
C PRO A 31 -10.89 26.66 -3.98
N HIS A 32 -11.82 25.70 -3.94
CA HIS A 32 -12.21 25.01 -2.69
C HIS A 32 -11.21 23.93 -2.24
N VAL A 33 -10.21 23.62 -3.06
CA VAL A 33 -9.21 22.58 -2.73
C VAL A 33 -8.26 23.11 -1.66
N ASN A 34 -8.16 22.37 -0.56
CA ASN A 34 -7.27 22.64 0.56
C ASN A 34 -6.47 21.38 0.94
N ILE A 35 -5.69 21.45 2.01
CA ILE A 35 -4.82 20.35 2.45
C ILE A 35 -5.55 19.01 2.65
N PHE A 36 -6.82 19.02 3.03
CA PHE A 36 -7.61 17.80 3.20
C PHE A 36 -7.86 17.04 1.88
N TYR A 37 -7.76 17.73 0.75
CA TYR A 37 -7.83 17.09 -0.58
C TYR A 37 -6.53 16.40 -0.96
N CYS A 38 -5.42 16.74 -0.30
CA CYS A 38 -4.10 16.14 -0.55
C CYS A 38 -3.88 14.81 0.20
N LEU A 39 -4.79 14.41 1.12
CA LEU A 39 -4.62 13.22 1.96
C LEU A 39 -4.40 11.93 1.16
N GLY A 40 -5.11 11.76 0.04
CA GLY A 40 -4.88 10.63 -0.86
C GLY A 40 -3.49 10.64 -1.50
N GLY A 41 -3.00 11.84 -1.89
CA GLY A 41 -1.63 12.01 -2.40
C GLY A 41 -0.57 11.72 -1.34
N ILE A 42 -0.78 12.13 -0.09
CA ILE A 42 0.11 11.81 1.04
C ILE A 42 0.14 10.30 1.28
N THR A 43 -1.02 9.64 1.22
CA THR A 43 -1.11 8.16 1.32
C THR A 43 -0.31 7.48 0.21
N LEU A 44 -0.37 8.00 -1.04
CA LEU A 44 0.45 7.50 -2.15
C LEU A 44 1.95 7.65 -1.87
N VAL A 45 2.40 8.81 -1.39
CA VAL A 45 3.82 9.01 -1.05
C VAL A 45 4.26 8.02 0.02
N CYS A 46 3.45 7.80 1.05
CA CYS A 46 3.72 6.77 2.06
C CYS A 46 3.81 5.37 1.43
N PHE A 47 2.94 5.04 0.49
CA PHE A 47 3.00 3.75 -0.22
C PHE A 47 4.31 3.60 -1.04
N LEU A 48 4.75 4.63 -1.73
CA LEU A 48 6.02 4.60 -2.47
C LEU A 48 7.22 4.40 -1.53
N ILE A 49 7.19 5.02 -0.36
CA ILE A 49 8.19 4.80 0.70
C ILE A 49 8.13 3.35 1.19
N GLN A 50 6.92 2.80 1.42
CA GLN A 50 6.74 1.39 1.80
C GLN A 50 7.33 0.45 0.76
N PHE A 51 7.06 0.71 -0.52
CA PHE A 51 7.60 -0.10 -1.62
C PHE A 51 9.12 -0.06 -1.66
N ALA A 52 9.73 1.12 -1.64
CA ALA A 52 11.18 1.27 -1.72
C ALA A 52 11.90 0.65 -0.50
N THR A 53 11.43 0.95 0.70
CA THR A 53 12.03 0.42 1.93
C THR A 53 11.77 -1.07 2.12
N GLY A 54 10.57 -1.54 1.78
CA GLY A 54 10.21 -2.96 1.80
C GLY A 54 11.08 -3.77 0.84
N PHE A 55 11.25 -3.29 -0.39
CA PHE A 55 12.14 -3.92 -1.38
C PHE A 55 13.58 -4.00 -0.87
N ALA A 56 14.12 -2.92 -0.31
CA ALA A 56 15.47 -2.94 0.25
C ALA A 56 15.62 -3.98 1.38
N MET A 57 14.60 -4.16 2.22
CA MET A 57 14.65 -5.16 3.29
C MET A 57 14.61 -6.61 2.79
N THR A 58 14.03 -6.88 1.60
CA THR A 58 14.00 -8.26 1.06
C THR A 58 15.38 -8.84 0.76
N PHE A 59 16.40 -8.01 0.61
CA PHE A 59 17.78 -8.49 0.42
C PHE A 59 18.39 -9.15 1.67
N TYR A 60 17.84 -8.86 2.84
CA TYR A 60 18.38 -9.28 4.14
C TYR A 60 17.44 -10.21 4.90
N TYR A 61 16.15 -10.04 4.72
CA TYR A 61 15.13 -10.79 5.46
C TYR A 61 15.05 -12.25 4.99
N LYS A 62 15.00 -13.18 5.97
CA LYS A 62 14.88 -14.62 5.72
C LYS A 62 13.54 -15.13 6.23
N PRO A 63 12.60 -15.53 5.35
CA PRO A 63 11.24 -15.92 5.73
C PRO A 63 11.15 -17.36 6.28
N THR A 64 11.97 -17.70 7.28
CA THR A 64 11.92 -18.97 7.98
C THR A 64 11.70 -18.75 9.46
N VAL A 65 10.95 -19.63 10.11
CA VAL A 65 10.68 -19.52 11.57
C VAL A 65 11.96 -19.56 12.41
N ALA A 66 13.02 -20.18 11.89
CA ALA A 66 14.33 -20.26 12.56
C ALA A 66 15.15 -18.98 12.43
N GLU A 67 15.00 -18.23 11.34
CA GLU A 67 15.91 -17.14 10.99
C GLU A 67 15.25 -15.76 10.89
N ALA A 68 13.91 -15.70 10.80
CA ALA A 68 13.20 -14.44 10.57
C ALA A 68 13.56 -13.36 11.61
N TYR A 69 13.47 -13.71 12.89
CA TYR A 69 13.82 -12.79 13.99
C TYR A 69 15.29 -12.32 13.90
N ASN A 70 16.21 -13.26 13.78
CA ASN A 70 17.64 -12.95 13.71
C ASN A 70 18.00 -12.14 12.46
N SER A 71 17.32 -12.37 11.33
CA SER A 71 17.54 -11.58 10.11
C SER A 71 17.08 -10.11 10.27
N VAL A 72 16.01 -9.89 11.04
CA VAL A 72 15.57 -8.52 11.39
C VAL A 72 16.54 -7.87 12.38
N GLU A 73 17.05 -8.61 13.35
CA GLU A 73 18.08 -8.12 14.27
C GLU A 73 19.35 -7.75 13.52
N TYR A 74 19.85 -8.62 12.64
CA TYR A 74 20.99 -8.36 11.78
C TYR A 74 20.79 -7.09 10.92
N LEU A 75 19.60 -6.92 10.35
CA LEU A 75 19.26 -5.70 9.62
C LEU A 75 19.39 -4.44 10.49
N MET A 76 19.00 -4.53 11.76
CA MET A 76 18.99 -3.38 12.68
C MET A 76 20.36 -3.04 13.25
N THR A 77 21.27 -4.03 13.40
CA THR A 77 22.55 -3.87 14.11
C THR A 77 23.75 -3.82 13.17
N ASP A 78 23.78 -4.62 12.11
CA ASP A 78 24.98 -4.88 11.30
C ASP A 78 24.90 -4.25 9.91
N VAL A 79 23.70 -4.11 9.33
CA VAL A 79 23.55 -3.53 7.99
C VAL A 79 23.62 -2.01 8.05
N SER A 80 24.52 -1.43 7.24
CA SER A 80 24.64 0.03 7.12
C SER A 80 23.30 0.67 6.75
N PHE A 81 22.83 1.61 7.58
CA PHE A 81 21.50 2.24 7.45
C PHE A 81 20.29 1.29 7.55
N GLY A 82 20.48 0.02 7.88
CA GLY A 82 19.36 -0.94 8.01
C GLY A 82 18.34 -0.52 9.07
N TRP A 83 18.80 0.00 10.21
CA TRP A 83 17.95 0.57 11.24
C TRP A 83 17.08 1.72 10.72
N LEU A 84 17.63 2.57 9.85
CA LEU A 84 16.91 3.71 9.27
C LEU A 84 15.83 3.21 8.29
N ILE A 85 16.20 2.31 7.37
CA ILE A 85 15.29 1.73 6.36
C ILE A 85 14.08 1.08 7.04
N ARG A 86 14.33 0.23 8.05
CA ARG A 86 13.25 -0.43 8.80
C ARG A 86 12.40 0.56 9.61
N SER A 87 13.02 1.56 10.24
CA SER A 87 12.28 2.57 11.00
C SER A 87 11.40 3.43 10.10
N VAL A 88 11.91 3.85 8.94
CA VAL A 88 11.14 4.60 7.94
C VAL A 88 9.97 3.74 7.42
N HIS A 89 10.19 2.45 7.15
CA HIS A 89 9.14 1.52 6.75
C HIS A 89 8.02 1.46 7.79
N ARG A 90 8.36 1.25 9.05
CA ARG A 90 7.37 1.16 10.14
C ARG A 90 6.60 2.47 10.36
N TRP A 91 7.29 3.61 10.41
CA TRP A 91 6.64 4.90 10.63
C TRP A 91 5.78 5.33 9.44
N SER A 92 6.28 5.12 8.23
CA SER A 92 5.53 5.40 7.02
C SER A 92 4.28 4.50 6.89
N ALA A 93 4.30 3.25 7.37
CA ALA A 93 3.12 2.40 7.45
C ALA A 93 2.05 3.01 8.36
N SER A 94 2.44 3.47 9.55
CA SER A 94 1.52 4.13 10.49
C SER A 94 0.93 5.41 9.91
N MET A 95 1.76 6.24 9.26
CA MET A 95 1.32 7.45 8.56
C MET A 95 0.38 7.14 7.40
N MET A 96 0.67 6.09 6.62
CA MET A 96 -0.18 5.65 5.50
C MET A 96 -1.58 5.31 5.98
N VAL A 97 -1.71 4.52 7.06
CA VAL A 97 -3.01 4.14 7.63
C VAL A 97 -3.74 5.37 8.18
N LEU A 98 -3.06 6.25 8.91
CA LEU A 98 -3.66 7.47 9.45
C LEU A 98 -4.19 8.38 8.33
N MET A 99 -3.37 8.64 7.31
CA MET A 99 -3.74 9.49 6.18
C MET A 99 -4.88 8.87 5.35
N LEU A 100 -4.87 7.55 5.20
CA LEU A 100 -5.96 6.81 4.54
C LEU A 100 -7.28 6.96 5.30
N ILE A 101 -7.29 6.82 6.61
CA ILE A 101 -8.50 7.01 7.44
C ILE A 101 -9.02 8.44 7.26
N LEU A 102 -8.16 9.44 7.38
CA LEU A 102 -8.55 10.84 7.19
C LEU A 102 -9.03 11.09 5.76
N HIS A 103 -8.42 10.47 4.75
CA HIS A 103 -8.86 10.54 3.36
C HIS A 103 -10.27 9.99 3.17
N VAL A 104 -10.55 8.81 3.72
CA VAL A 104 -11.88 8.18 3.68
C VAL A 104 -12.92 9.08 4.37
N PHE A 105 -12.61 9.60 5.56
CA PHE A 105 -13.48 10.56 6.25
C PHE A 105 -13.78 11.78 5.41
N ARG A 106 -12.75 12.40 4.82
CA ARG A 106 -12.95 13.58 3.95
C ARG A 106 -13.86 13.24 2.78
N VAL A 107 -13.61 12.13 2.06
CA VAL A 107 -14.43 11.73 0.91
C VAL A 107 -15.88 11.48 1.33
N TYR A 108 -16.08 10.82 2.46
CA TYR A 108 -17.42 10.56 3.01
C TYR A 108 -18.15 11.85 3.40
N LEU A 109 -17.51 12.69 4.19
CA LEU A 109 -18.11 13.94 4.69
C LEU A 109 -18.41 14.97 3.58
N THR A 110 -17.65 14.95 2.48
CA THR A 110 -17.89 15.84 1.33
C THR A 110 -18.74 15.18 0.23
N GLY A 111 -19.34 14.03 0.48
CA GLY A 111 -20.17 13.32 -0.51
C GLY A 111 -19.43 12.89 -1.78
N GLY A 112 -18.09 12.77 -1.73
CA GLY A 112 -17.26 12.41 -2.86
C GLY A 112 -17.47 10.98 -3.39
N PHE A 113 -18.33 10.20 -2.76
CA PHE A 113 -18.77 8.86 -3.17
C PHE A 113 -20.06 8.86 -4.02
N LYS A 114 -20.76 9.99 -4.10
CA LYS A 114 -22.02 10.10 -4.87
C LYS A 114 -21.75 10.12 -6.38
N ARG A 115 -22.80 9.90 -7.16
CA ARG A 115 -22.72 9.92 -8.63
C ARG A 115 -21.95 11.13 -9.16
N PRO A 116 -21.06 10.93 -10.12
CA PRO A 116 -20.72 9.69 -10.86
C PRO A 116 -19.49 8.94 -10.28
N ARG A 117 -19.22 9.02 -8.96
CA ARG A 117 -17.95 8.57 -8.31
C ARG A 117 -18.08 7.27 -7.54
N GLU A 118 -19.16 6.51 -7.73
CA GLU A 118 -19.42 5.25 -7.02
C GLU A 118 -18.30 4.24 -7.20
N LEU A 119 -17.83 4.07 -8.43
CA LEU A 119 -16.76 3.12 -8.73
C LEU A 119 -15.41 3.58 -8.14
N THR A 120 -15.16 4.88 -8.12
CA THR A 120 -13.98 5.47 -7.44
C THR A 120 -14.02 5.17 -5.93
N TRP A 121 -15.21 5.25 -5.32
CA TRP A 121 -15.41 4.88 -3.92
C TRP A 121 -15.15 3.39 -3.68
N VAL A 122 -15.74 2.50 -4.48
CA VAL A 122 -15.58 1.05 -4.35
C VAL A 122 -14.11 0.64 -4.45
N THR A 123 -13.38 1.16 -5.45
CA THR A 123 -11.92 0.89 -5.58
C THR A 123 -11.15 1.45 -4.38
N GLY A 124 -11.53 2.60 -3.86
CA GLY A 124 -10.93 3.20 -2.65
C GLY A 124 -11.12 2.32 -1.41
N VAL A 125 -12.33 1.80 -1.19
CA VAL A 125 -12.62 0.87 -0.08
C VAL A 125 -11.84 -0.44 -0.24
N THR A 126 -11.76 -0.98 -1.45
CA THR A 126 -10.95 -2.18 -1.73
C THR A 126 -9.49 -1.94 -1.37
N MET A 127 -8.92 -0.80 -1.77
CA MET A 127 -7.54 -0.42 -1.40
C MET A 127 -7.37 -0.25 0.11
N ALA A 128 -8.38 0.27 0.81
CA ALA A 128 -8.32 0.39 2.27
C ALA A 128 -8.24 -0.99 2.95
N VAL A 129 -9.03 -1.96 2.49
CA VAL A 129 -8.97 -3.35 2.99
C VAL A 129 -7.59 -3.97 2.73
N ILE A 130 -7.05 -3.80 1.52
CA ILE A 130 -5.70 -4.29 1.17
C ILE A 130 -4.65 -3.63 2.07
N THR A 131 -4.76 -2.32 2.35
CA THR A 131 -3.83 -1.60 3.22
C THR A 131 -3.85 -2.12 4.65
N VAL A 132 -5.02 -2.41 5.20
CA VAL A 132 -5.13 -3.06 6.53
C VAL A 132 -4.49 -4.45 6.52
N SER A 133 -4.70 -5.21 5.45
CA SER A 133 -4.09 -6.54 5.27
C SER A 133 -2.56 -6.46 5.18
N PHE A 134 -2.00 -5.41 4.57
CA PHE A 134 -0.55 -5.13 4.64
C PHE A 134 -0.07 -4.95 6.08
N GLY A 135 -0.82 -4.18 6.88
CA GLY A 135 -0.48 -3.98 8.30
C GLY A 135 -0.42 -5.30 9.06
N VAL A 136 -1.43 -6.14 8.91
CA VAL A 136 -1.53 -7.46 9.57
C VAL A 136 -0.40 -8.38 9.14
N THR A 137 -0.20 -8.55 7.83
CA THR A 137 0.83 -9.45 7.31
C THR A 137 2.24 -8.97 7.64
N GLY A 138 2.52 -7.65 7.51
CA GLY A 138 3.83 -7.09 7.80
C GLY A 138 4.21 -7.14 9.28
N TYR A 139 3.22 -6.98 10.18
CA TYR A 139 3.44 -7.06 11.62
C TYR A 139 3.91 -8.44 12.09
N SER A 140 3.57 -9.48 11.36
CA SER A 140 3.95 -10.86 11.66
C SER A 140 5.37 -11.23 11.21
N LEU A 141 5.95 -10.51 10.22
CA LEU A 141 7.20 -10.92 9.58
C LEU A 141 8.41 -10.99 10.53
N PRO A 142 8.57 -10.11 11.55
CA PRO A 142 9.65 -10.25 12.50
C PRO A 142 9.63 -11.56 13.29
N TRP A 143 8.51 -12.26 13.32
CA TRP A 143 8.31 -13.54 13.98
C TRP A 143 8.70 -13.53 15.45
N ASP A 144 8.51 -12.37 16.10
CA ASP A 144 8.64 -12.22 17.54
C ASP A 144 7.36 -12.68 18.27
N GLN A 145 7.38 -12.66 19.60
CA GLN A 145 6.23 -13.08 20.40
C GLN A 145 4.97 -12.27 20.08
N VAL A 146 5.11 -10.97 19.86
CA VAL A 146 3.97 -10.09 19.61
C VAL A 146 3.38 -10.39 18.22
N GLY A 147 4.22 -10.50 17.19
CA GLY A 147 3.81 -10.85 15.83
C GLY A 147 3.17 -12.23 15.74
N TYR A 148 3.76 -13.22 16.39
CA TYR A 148 3.23 -14.59 16.43
C TYR A 148 1.81 -14.65 17.02
N TRP A 149 1.61 -14.05 18.21
CA TRP A 149 0.30 -14.07 18.85
C TRP A 149 -0.73 -13.23 18.11
N ALA A 150 -0.33 -12.10 17.52
CA ALA A 150 -1.20 -11.31 16.68
C ALA A 150 -1.72 -12.13 15.47
N VAL A 151 -0.83 -12.86 14.79
CA VAL A 151 -1.22 -13.75 13.67
C VAL A 151 -2.15 -14.86 14.15
N LYS A 152 -1.85 -15.46 15.29
CA LYS A 152 -2.67 -16.54 15.85
C LYS A 152 -4.10 -16.09 16.14
N ILE A 153 -4.26 -14.88 16.68
CA ILE A 153 -5.57 -14.28 16.94
C ILE A 153 -6.28 -13.93 15.62
N VAL A 154 -5.64 -13.11 14.77
CA VAL A 154 -6.27 -12.61 13.54
C VAL A 154 -6.63 -13.74 12.57
N SER A 155 -5.73 -14.72 12.40
CA SER A 155 -5.99 -15.87 11.52
C SER A 155 -7.05 -16.82 12.08
N GLY A 156 -7.37 -16.72 13.38
CA GLY A 156 -8.43 -17.49 14.03
C GLY A 156 -9.83 -16.86 13.89
N VAL A 157 -9.91 -15.57 13.61
CA VAL A 157 -11.21 -14.86 13.51
C VAL A 157 -12.19 -15.52 12.52
N PRO A 158 -11.77 -15.98 11.33
CA PRO A 158 -12.68 -16.66 10.40
C PRO A 158 -13.36 -17.91 10.95
N ALA A 159 -12.80 -18.57 11.98
CA ALA A 159 -13.44 -19.74 12.61
C ALA A 159 -14.86 -19.47 13.13
N ALA A 160 -15.19 -18.19 13.40
CA ALA A 160 -16.52 -17.79 13.81
C ALA A 160 -17.58 -17.89 12.70
N ILE A 161 -17.16 -18.07 11.43
CA ILE A 161 -18.07 -18.18 10.28
C ILE A 161 -18.56 -19.62 10.17
N PRO A 162 -19.88 -19.88 10.30
CA PRO A 162 -20.40 -21.23 10.18
C PRO A 162 -20.03 -21.88 8.83
N VAL A 163 -19.77 -23.18 8.86
CA VAL A 163 -19.50 -24.06 7.71
C VAL A 163 -18.15 -23.85 7.03
N VAL A 164 -17.73 -22.60 6.76
CA VAL A 164 -16.52 -22.30 5.98
C VAL A 164 -15.35 -21.80 6.84
N GLY A 165 -15.60 -21.50 8.11
CA GLY A 165 -14.63 -20.84 8.97
C GLY A 165 -13.33 -21.61 9.16
N ASP A 166 -13.40 -22.90 9.48
CA ASP A 166 -12.22 -23.74 9.66
C ASP A 166 -11.40 -23.87 8.38
N PHE A 167 -12.05 -24.03 7.24
CA PHE A 167 -11.39 -24.03 5.93
C PHE A 167 -10.65 -22.69 5.68
N MET A 168 -11.25 -21.55 6.03
CA MET A 168 -10.61 -20.25 5.88
C MET A 168 -9.40 -20.09 6.80
N VAL A 169 -9.49 -20.58 8.04
CA VAL A 169 -8.37 -20.58 8.98
C VAL A 169 -7.21 -21.41 8.45
N GLU A 170 -7.48 -22.62 7.99
CA GLU A 170 -6.47 -23.51 7.42
C GLU A 170 -5.85 -22.93 6.15
N LEU A 171 -6.66 -22.33 5.28
CA LEU A 171 -6.19 -21.63 4.08
C LEU A 171 -5.24 -20.47 4.43
N LEU A 172 -5.56 -19.68 5.44
CA LEU A 172 -4.72 -18.56 5.88
C LEU A 172 -3.41 -19.05 6.52
N ARG A 173 -3.49 -20.03 7.41
CA ARG A 173 -2.34 -20.54 8.16
C ARG A 173 -1.46 -21.47 7.34
N GLY A 174 -2.05 -22.19 6.40
CA GLY A 174 -1.36 -23.25 5.66
C GLY A 174 -1.27 -24.57 6.41
N GLY A 175 -2.12 -24.75 7.41
CA GLY A 175 -2.22 -25.93 8.27
C GLY A 175 -3.04 -25.62 9.52
N GLU A 176 -3.15 -26.58 10.42
CA GLU A 176 -3.94 -26.45 11.66
C GLU A 176 -3.39 -25.38 12.62
N SER A 177 -2.09 -25.17 12.61
CA SER A 177 -1.41 -24.24 13.53
C SER A 177 -0.61 -23.18 12.80
N VAL A 178 -0.36 -22.05 13.49
CA VAL A 178 0.55 -21.00 13.05
C VAL A 178 1.99 -21.52 13.07
N GLY A 179 2.69 -21.42 11.95
CA GLY A 179 4.05 -21.93 11.81
C GLY A 179 4.71 -21.47 10.49
N GLN A 180 5.65 -22.30 10.00
CA GLN A 180 6.42 -21.98 8.79
C GLN A 180 5.52 -21.70 7.57
N ALA A 181 4.49 -22.51 7.34
CA ALA A 181 3.57 -22.31 6.23
C ALA A 181 2.85 -20.94 6.31
N THR A 182 2.48 -20.53 7.52
CA THR A 182 1.87 -19.21 7.77
C THR A 182 2.84 -18.08 7.44
N LEU A 183 4.07 -18.16 7.93
CA LEU A 183 5.09 -17.14 7.68
C LEU A 183 5.39 -17.01 6.19
N THR A 184 5.55 -18.11 5.48
CA THR A 184 5.79 -18.12 4.04
C THR A 184 4.63 -17.48 3.26
N ARG A 185 3.38 -17.81 3.61
CA ARG A 185 2.20 -17.21 2.97
C ARG A 185 2.11 -15.71 3.24
N PHE A 186 2.28 -15.29 4.48
CA PHE A 186 2.22 -13.89 4.85
C PHE A 186 3.34 -13.07 4.21
N TYR A 187 4.54 -13.63 4.11
CA TYR A 187 5.63 -13.02 3.38
C TYR A 187 5.29 -12.85 1.89
N SER A 188 4.80 -13.89 1.23
CA SER A 188 4.42 -13.85 -0.19
C SER A 188 3.26 -12.87 -0.45
N LEU A 189 2.26 -12.86 0.43
CA LEU A 189 1.16 -11.88 0.35
C LEU A 189 1.68 -10.46 0.51
N HIS A 190 2.50 -10.20 1.53
CA HIS A 190 2.99 -8.87 1.87
C HIS A 190 3.93 -8.29 0.82
N THR A 191 4.87 -9.10 0.31
CA THR A 191 5.93 -8.61 -0.57
C THR A 191 5.62 -8.70 -2.05
N PHE A 192 4.68 -9.57 -2.45
CA PHE A 192 4.38 -9.81 -3.86
C PHE A 192 2.90 -9.61 -4.19
N VAL A 193 1.99 -10.40 -3.65
CA VAL A 193 0.59 -10.43 -4.10
C VAL A 193 -0.11 -9.09 -3.84
N MET A 194 -0.07 -8.60 -2.60
CA MET A 194 -0.78 -7.37 -2.23
C MET A 194 -0.19 -6.10 -2.86
N PRO A 195 1.13 -5.93 -3.04
CA PRO A 195 1.66 -4.76 -3.76
C PRO A 195 1.15 -4.66 -5.19
N TRP A 196 1.12 -5.77 -5.93
CA TRP A 196 0.58 -5.79 -7.28
C TRP A 196 -0.92 -5.53 -7.31
N LEU A 197 -1.67 -6.16 -6.42
CA LEU A 197 -3.10 -5.96 -6.32
C LEU A 197 -3.43 -4.49 -5.98
N LEU A 198 -2.72 -3.90 -5.01
CA LEU A 198 -2.89 -2.49 -4.67
C LEU A 198 -2.54 -1.57 -5.85
N ALA A 199 -1.45 -1.85 -6.58
CA ALA A 199 -1.05 -1.06 -7.73
C ALA A 199 -2.11 -1.06 -8.85
N VAL A 200 -2.74 -2.20 -9.13
CA VAL A 200 -3.83 -2.30 -10.11
C VAL A 200 -5.03 -1.46 -9.69
N PHE A 201 -5.52 -1.61 -8.45
CA PHE A 201 -6.64 -0.82 -7.95
C PHE A 201 -6.31 0.67 -7.86
N MET A 202 -5.08 1.02 -7.52
CA MET A 202 -4.61 2.40 -7.46
C MET A 202 -4.58 3.04 -8.84
N LEU A 203 -4.11 2.32 -9.87
CA LEU A 203 -4.16 2.79 -11.26
C LEU A 203 -5.60 3.05 -11.69
N MET A 204 -6.51 2.11 -11.44
CA MET A 204 -7.94 2.28 -11.73
C MET A 204 -8.52 3.51 -11.01
N HIS A 205 -8.21 3.67 -9.73
CA HIS A 205 -8.68 4.78 -8.90
C HIS A 205 -8.21 6.13 -9.43
N PHE A 206 -6.94 6.27 -9.78
CA PHE A 206 -6.38 7.51 -10.33
C PHE A 206 -6.91 7.82 -11.73
N LEU A 207 -7.08 6.83 -12.59
CA LEU A 207 -7.69 7.05 -13.92
C LEU A 207 -9.11 7.59 -13.80
N MET A 208 -9.90 7.08 -12.85
CA MET A 208 -11.25 7.60 -12.60
C MET A 208 -11.22 9.02 -12.03
N ILE A 209 -10.36 9.31 -11.06
CA ILE A 209 -10.20 10.67 -10.52
C ILE A 209 -9.77 11.63 -11.63
N ARG A 210 -8.84 11.23 -12.48
CA ARG A 210 -8.37 12.05 -13.60
C ARG A 210 -9.50 12.37 -14.58
N LYS A 211 -10.35 11.39 -14.87
CA LYS A 211 -11.52 11.56 -15.75
C LYS A 211 -12.61 12.43 -15.11
N GLN A 212 -12.87 12.26 -13.83
CA GLN A 212 -13.99 12.91 -13.13
C GLN A 212 -13.62 14.27 -12.51
N GLY A 213 -12.32 14.58 -12.41
CA GLY A 213 -11.82 15.78 -11.72
C GLY A 213 -11.94 15.68 -10.19
N ILE A 214 -11.58 16.76 -9.50
CA ILE A 214 -11.66 16.86 -8.04
C ILE A 214 -13.13 17.04 -7.61
N SER A 215 -13.58 16.30 -6.57
CA SER A 215 -14.93 16.43 -6.06
C SER A 215 -15.18 17.84 -5.48
N GLY A 216 -16.34 18.41 -5.74
CA GLY A 216 -16.78 19.66 -5.11
C GLY A 216 -17.07 19.49 -3.61
N PRO A 217 -17.24 20.62 -2.88
CA PRO A 217 -17.87 20.59 -1.58
C PRO A 217 -19.34 20.16 -1.72
N LEU A 218 -19.93 19.66 -0.61
CA LEU A 218 -21.37 19.37 -0.55
C LEU A 218 -22.18 20.64 -0.70
#